data_231bbff49ab5f3b5b7a3280fe7e89ff8
#
_entry.id   231bbff49ab5f3b5b7a3280fe7e89ff8
#
_cell.length_a   1.000
_cell.length_b   1.000
_cell.length_c   1.000
_cell.angle_alpha   90.00
_cell.angle_beta   90.00
_cell.angle_gamma   90.00
#
_symmetry.space_group_name_H-M   'P 1'
#
loop_
_entity.id
_entity.type
_entity.pdbx_description
1 polymer ?
#
loop_
_entity_poly.entity_id
_entity_poly.type
_entity_poly.pdbx_seq_one_letter_code
_entity_poly.pdbx_strand_id
1 'polypeptide(L)'
;MRVIRYVIVALVALTATTSAQSQQFETTQIADGVYQFRWQAHNSLFVVHAGQVVVIDPISSDAARQLASEIRRVAPSVNLRAIVYSHDHADHATGARVLREEFGMATPIVAHENALAKVEAVGDADLPPPDITFVERTTLHLGGKEVQLHYLGRSHSDNMVVAFLPDDRIAFAVDFVSNDRVGFRGLPDYHFPEFYETIGRLRLLDFETIVFGHGPPGDRATIDRQIAYYEDLRRAVTEAVGAGLSEDEAAASVRLPRYADWSAYDDWFELNVRAIYQWLAASG
;
A
#
# COMPACT_ATOMS: atom_id res chain seq x y z
N MET A 1 76.23 3.15 -35.28
CA MET A 1 75.00 2.39 -34.96
C MET A 1 74.29 3.10 -33.83
N ARG A 2 73.17 3.77 -34.10
CA ARG A 2 72.30 4.41 -33.09
C ARG A 2 71.16 3.46 -32.75
N VAL A 3 71.10 3.05 -31.48
CA VAL A 3 70.01 2.18 -30.99
C VAL A 3 68.88 3.10 -30.53
N ILE A 4 67.73 3.01 -31.25
CA ILE A 4 66.49 3.73 -30.87
C ILE A 4 65.73 2.83 -29.89
N ARG A 5 65.56 3.33 -28.64
CA ARG A 5 64.71 2.70 -27.61
C ARG A 5 63.28 3.24 -27.76
N TYR A 6 62.33 2.35 -28.07
CA TYR A 6 60.93 2.65 -28.05
C TYR A 6 60.41 2.50 -26.60
N VAL A 7 59.86 3.58 -26.06
CA VAL A 7 59.12 3.55 -24.79
C VAL A 7 57.65 3.27 -25.14
N ILE A 8 57.15 2.11 -24.75
CA ILE A 8 55.72 1.77 -24.83
C ILE A 8 55.06 2.35 -23.58
N VAL A 9 54.21 3.37 -23.77
CA VAL A 9 53.30 3.88 -22.73
C VAL A 9 52.03 3.06 -22.79
N ALA A 10 51.83 2.19 -21.78
CA ALA A 10 50.57 1.46 -21.63
C ALA A 10 49.52 2.40 -21.00
N LEU A 11 48.51 2.75 -21.78
CA LEU A 11 47.33 3.49 -21.29
C LEU A 11 46.42 2.50 -20.59
N VAL A 12 46.40 2.51 -19.25
CA VAL A 12 45.41 1.76 -18.46
C VAL A 12 44.13 2.58 -18.46
N ALA A 13 43.15 2.14 -19.26
CA ALA A 13 41.79 2.68 -19.20
C ALA A 13 41.11 2.16 -17.93
N LEU A 14 40.94 3.02 -16.92
CA LEU A 14 40.09 2.76 -15.78
C LEU A 14 38.59 2.86 -16.27
N THR A 15 37.97 1.72 -16.54
CA THR A 15 36.54 1.66 -16.71
C THR A 15 35.88 1.76 -15.31
N ALA A 16 35.40 2.94 -14.98
CA ALA A 16 34.53 3.12 -13.81
C ALA A 16 33.19 2.39 -14.09
N THR A 17 33.05 1.19 -13.54
CA THR A 17 31.74 0.53 -13.43
C THR A 17 30.94 1.28 -12.38
N THR A 18 30.09 2.23 -12.79
CA THR A 18 29.02 2.75 -11.96
C THR A 18 28.04 1.59 -11.74
N SER A 19 28.14 0.94 -10.58
CA SER A 19 27.05 0.08 -10.11
C SER A 19 25.82 0.96 -10.01
N ALA A 20 24.80 0.71 -10.84
CA ALA A 20 23.47 1.28 -10.67
C ALA A 20 22.97 0.75 -9.33
N GLN A 21 23.10 1.54 -8.27
CA GLN A 21 22.47 1.31 -6.99
C GLN A 21 20.96 1.37 -7.31
N SER A 22 20.24 0.27 -7.12
CA SER A 22 18.79 0.24 -7.32
C SER A 22 18.19 1.39 -6.51
N GLN A 23 17.52 2.30 -7.19
CA GLN A 23 16.97 3.49 -6.54
C GLN A 23 15.98 3.01 -5.48
N GLN A 24 16.28 3.25 -4.21
CA GLN A 24 15.52 2.74 -3.07
C GLN A 24 14.12 3.36 -3.02
N PHE A 25 13.91 4.51 -3.65
CA PHE A 25 12.64 5.22 -3.72
C PHE A 25 12.41 5.85 -5.09
N GLU A 26 11.15 6.15 -5.37
CA GLU A 26 10.71 6.84 -6.58
C GLU A 26 9.48 7.69 -6.26
N THR A 27 9.40 8.90 -6.84
CA THR A 27 8.23 9.75 -6.76
C THR A 27 7.65 9.95 -8.16
N THR A 28 6.42 9.50 -8.35
CA THR A 28 5.69 9.61 -9.62
C THR A 28 4.49 10.53 -9.44
N GLN A 29 4.32 11.51 -10.31
CA GLN A 29 3.12 12.32 -10.35
C GLN A 29 2.00 11.55 -11.04
N ILE A 30 0.88 11.33 -10.33
CA ILE A 30 -0.29 10.59 -10.82
C ILE A 30 -1.31 11.54 -11.46
N ALA A 31 -1.50 12.74 -10.86
CA ALA A 31 -2.32 13.82 -11.38
C ALA A 31 -1.77 15.16 -10.88
N ASP A 32 -2.42 16.27 -11.23
CA ASP A 32 -1.99 17.60 -10.78
C ASP A 32 -2.03 17.71 -9.26
N GLY A 33 -0.83 17.89 -8.67
CA GLY A 33 -0.64 17.92 -7.22
C GLY A 33 -0.82 16.58 -6.50
N VAL A 34 -0.97 15.46 -7.20
CA VAL A 34 -1.12 14.12 -6.62
C VAL A 34 0.08 13.25 -6.97
N TYR A 35 0.75 12.71 -5.96
CA TYR A 35 2.00 11.98 -6.11
C TYR A 35 1.96 10.65 -5.36
N GLN A 36 2.41 9.58 -6.05
CA GLN A 36 2.80 8.34 -5.41
C GLN A 36 4.27 8.42 -5.04
N PHE A 37 4.60 8.15 -3.79
CA PHE A 37 5.97 7.93 -3.33
C PHE A 37 6.14 6.45 -3.04
N ARG A 38 7.08 5.80 -3.73
CA ARG A 38 7.42 4.41 -3.52
C ARG A 38 8.73 4.32 -2.74
N TRP A 39 8.72 3.54 -1.68
CA TRP A 39 9.89 3.15 -0.91
C TRP A 39 10.00 1.63 -0.90
N GLN A 40 11.00 1.08 -1.63
CA GLN A 40 11.11 -0.37 -1.82
C GLN A 40 9.80 -0.97 -2.37
N ALA A 41 9.11 -1.80 -1.59
CA ALA A 41 7.85 -2.45 -1.96
C ALA A 41 6.59 -1.70 -1.49
N HIS A 42 6.73 -0.58 -0.75
CA HIS A 42 5.64 0.15 -0.12
C HIS A 42 5.38 1.47 -0.84
N ASN A 43 4.12 1.89 -0.87
CA ASN A 43 3.70 3.16 -1.45
C ASN A 43 3.03 4.05 -0.40
N SER A 44 3.32 5.33 -0.49
CA SER A 44 2.60 6.43 0.14
C SER A 44 1.92 7.27 -0.94
N LEU A 45 0.83 7.90 -0.62
CA LEU A 45 0.22 8.94 -1.45
C LEU A 45 0.38 10.30 -0.77
N PHE A 46 0.83 11.32 -1.49
CA PHE A 46 0.75 12.67 -0.98
C PHE A 46 0.09 13.62 -1.97
N VAL A 47 -0.70 14.53 -1.43
CA VAL A 47 -1.53 15.48 -2.20
C VAL A 47 -1.12 16.90 -1.84
N VAL A 48 -0.69 17.66 -2.82
CA VAL A 48 -0.28 19.07 -2.68
C VAL A 48 -1.29 19.95 -3.36
N HIS A 49 -1.87 20.90 -2.66
CA HIS A 49 -2.74 21.93 -3.24
C HIS A 49 -2.75 23.19 -2.37
N ALA A 50 -2.80 24.39 -3.01
CA ALA A 50 -2.89 25.68 -2.34
C ALA A 50 -1.88 25.89 -1.19
N GLY A 51 -0.63 25.44 -1.35
CA GLY A 51 0.41 25.55 -0.32
C GLY A 51 0.25 24.61 0.88
N GLN A 52 -0.60 23.61 0.77
CA GLN A 52 -0.83 22.59 1.78
C GLN A 52 -0.50 21.21 1.23
N VAL A 53 -0.14 20.26 2.11
CA VAL A 53 0.04 18.85 1.75
C VAL A 53 -0.67 17.96 2.78
N VAL A 54 -1.24 16.86 2.28
CA VAL A 54 -1.67 15.71 3.08
C VAL A 54 -0.81 14.53 2.67
N VAL A 55 -0.33 13.76 3.63
CA VAL A 55 0.41 12.51 3.42
C VAL A 55 -0.43 11.35 3.95
N ILE A 56 -0.57 10.30 3.15
CA ILE A 56 -1.20 9.04 3.53
C ILE A 56 -0.10 7.99 3.55
N ASP A 57 0.08 7.32 4.68
CA ASP A 57 1.08 6.31 4.99
C ASP A 57 2.54 6.78 4.87
N PRO A 58 3.15 7.21 5.98
CA PRO A 58 4.56 7.61 6.00
C PRO A 58 5.56 6.44 5.86
N ILE A 59 5.09 5.18 5.90
CA ILE A 59 5.81 3.90 5.65
C ILE A 59 6.78 3.53 6.78
N SER A 60 7.84 4.30 6.96
CA SER A 60 8.88 4.08 7.98
C SER A 60 9.65 5.37 8.24
N SER A 61 10.42 5.42 9.32
CA SER A 61 11.23 6.61 9.64
C SER A 61 12.24 6.96 8.55
N ASP A 62 12.84 5.98 7.89
CA ASP A 62 13.77 6.24 6.78
C ASP A 62 13.02 6.69 5.51
N ALA A 63 11.89 6.05 5.19
CA ALA A 63 11.03 6.46 4.09
C ALA A 63 10.50 7.89 4.29
N ALA A 64 10.06 8.22 5.50
CA ALA A 64 9.50 9.53 5.85
C ALA A 64 10.51 10.68 5.67
N ARG A 65 11.81 10.46 5.95
CA ARG A 65 12.87 11.46 5.67
C ARG A 65 12.99 11.75 4.18
N GLN A 66 12.98 10.71 3.34
CA GLN A 66 13.04 10.87 1.89
C GLN A 66 11.74 11.46 1.34
N LEU A 67 10.59 11.02 1.85
CA LEU A 67 9.28 11.58 1.50
C LEU A 67 9.21 13.08 1.81
N ALA A 68 9.70 13.52 2.99
CA ALA A 68 9.78 14.94 3.34
C ALA A 68 10.66 15.73 2.36
N SER A 69 11.80 15.16 1.94
CA SER A 69 12.67 15.74 0.92
C SER A 69 11.95 15.89 -0.43
N GLU A 70 11.25 14.84 -0.87
CA GLU A 70 10.51 14.84 -2.12
C GLU A 70 9.33 15.83 -2.10
N ILE A 71 8.61 15.93 -0.98
CA ILE A 71 7.55 16.94 -0.80
C ILE A 71 8.13 18.35 -0.97
N ARG A 72 9.26 18.67 -0.33
CA ARG A 72 9.92 19.97 -0.48
C ARG A 72 10.46 20.21 -1.89
N ARG A 73 10.89 19.16 -2.58
CA ARG A 73 11.34 19.27 -3.98
C ARG A 73 10.21 19.70 -4.90
N VAL A 74 9.00 19.17 -4.73
CA VAL A 74 7.83 19.51 -5.58
C VAL A 74 7.07 20.73 -5.07
N ALA A 75 7.13 21.02 -3.76
CA ALA A 75 6.43 22.12 -3.11
C ALA A 75 7.31 22.73 -1.99
N PRO A 76 8.27 23.62 -2.32
CA PRO A 76 9.27 24.11 -1.37
C PRO A 76 8.71 24.87 -0.15
N SER A 77 7.53 25.49 -0.30
CA SER A 77 6.88 26.29 0.76
C SER A 77 5.51 25.71 1.06
N VAL A 78 5.46 24.50 1.63
CA VAL A 78 4.22 23.79 1.91
C VAL A 78 4.04 23.58 3.41
N ASN A 79 2.77 23.62 3.85
CA ASN A 79 2.36 23.27 5.22
C ASN A 79 1.77 21.85 5.23
N LEU A 80 2.30 20.96 6.07
CA LEU A 80 1.73 19.63 6.26
C LEU A 80 0.42 19.76 7.06
N ARG A 81 -0.69 19.58 6.34
CA ARG A 81 -2.05 19.77 6.87
C ARG A 81 -2.50 18.59 7.73
N ALA A 82 -2.13 17.38 7.35
CA ALA A 82 -2.40 16.15 8.08
C ALA A 82 -1.51 15.00 7.60
N ILE A 83 -1.28 14.04 8.49
CA ILE A 83 -0.78 12.70 8.21
C ILE A 83 -1.97 11.75 8.39
N VAL A 84 -2.18 10.83 7.47
CA VAL A 84 -3.26 9.85 7.53
C VAL A 84 -2.65 8.45 7.65
N TYR A 85 -3.15 7.65 8.57
CA TYR A 85 -2.90 6.23 8.59
C TYR A 85 -3.99 5.50 7.82
N SER A 86 -3.61 4.69 6.83
CA SER A 86 -4.55 3.78 6.19
C SER A 86 -5.02 2.70 7.17
N HIS A 87 -4.13 2.26 8.05
CA HIS A 87 -4.41 1.33 9.14
C HIS A 87 -3.23 1.32 10.15
N ASP A 88 -3.32 0.49 11.16
CA ASP A 88 -2.39 0.46 12.30
C ASP A 88 -1.09 -0.34 12.07
N HIS A 89 -0.88 -0.94 10.90
CA HIS A 89 0.33 -1.73 10.63
C HIS A 89 1.58 -0.85 10.50
N ALA A 90 2.68 -1.35 11.07
CA ALA A 90 3.91 -0.59 11.22
C ALA A 90 4.56 -0.19 9.89
N ASP A 91 4.43 -1.02 8.85
CA ASP A 91 4.99 -0.79 7.52
C ASP A 91 4.23 0.24 6.67
N HIS A 92 3.15 0.81 7.21
CA HIS A 92 2.39 1.91 6.64
C HIS A 92 2.41 3.16 7.52
N ALA A 93 2.23 3.00 8.83
CA ALA A 93 1.99 4.12 9.75
C ALA A 93 3.27 4.61 10.47
N THR A 94 4.32 3.79 10.59
CA THR A 94 5.59 4.21 11.21
C THR A 94 6.24 5.33 10.41
N GLY A 95 6.90 6.29 11.09
CA GLY A 95 7.51 7.45 10.43
C GLY A 95 6.71 8.76 10.53
N ALA A 96 5.50 8.73 11.08
CA ALA A 96 4.70 9.93 11.29
C ALA A 96 5.40 10.94 12.23
N ARG A 97 6.14 10.45 13.24
CA ARG A 97 6.98 11.31 14.10
C ARG A 97 7.99 12.10 13.27
N VAL A 98 8.67 11.45 12.32
CA VAL A 98 9.65 12.11 11.45
C VAL A 98 9.01 13.21 10.62
N LEU A 99 7.83 12.97 10.03
CA LEU A 99 7.10 14.00 9.29
C LEU A 99 6.70 15.19 10.19
N ARG A 100 6.32 14.93 11.45
CA ARG A 100 6.06 15.99 12.44
C ARG A 100 7.33 16.79 12.78
N GLU A 101 8.46 16.13 12.95
CA GLU A 101 9.74 16.82 13.19
C GLU A 101 10.14 17.71 12.00
N GLU A 102 9.88 17.25 10.77
CA GLU A 102 10.24 17.96 9.53
C GLU A 102 9.30 19.13 9.19
N PHE A 103 7.99 19.02 9.43
CA PHE A 103 7.00 20.01 9.00
C PHE A 103 6.30 20.74 10.15
N GLY A 104 6.34 20.20 11.36
CA GLY A 104 5.76 20.82 12.57
C GLY A 104 5.09 19.79 13.48
N MET A 105 5.49 19.80 14.74
CA MET A 105 5.01 18.86 15.77
C MET A 105 3.49 18.91 16.00
N ALA A 106 2.84 20.01 15.64
CA ALA A 106 1.39 20.19 15.75
C ALA A 106 0.59 19.62 14.56
N THR A 107 1.26 19.03 13.57
CA THR A 107 0.56 18.39 12.44
C THR A 107 -0.31 17.24 12.96
N PRO A 108 -1.63 17.24 12.71
CA PRO A 108 -2.51 16.19 13.19
C PRO A 108 -2.30 14.88 12.42
N ILE A 109 -2.41 13.77 13.15
CA ILE A 109 -2.54 12.42 12.60
C ILE A 109 -4.01 12.04 12.61
N VAL A 110 -4.51 11.57 11.47
CA VAL A 110 -5.91 11.18 11.26
C VAL A 110 -5.97 9.68 10.96
N ALA A 111 -6.85 8.94 11.64
CA ALA A 111 -7.07 7.52 11.41
C ALA A 111 -8.53 7.12 11.71
N HIS A 112 -8.89 5.89 11.35
CA HIS A 112 -10.14 5.30 11.84
C HIS A 112 -10.09 5.10 13.37
N GLU A 113 -11.24 5.21 14.07
CA GLU A 113 -11.27 5.14 15.54
C GLU A 113 -10.70 3.83 16.11
N ASN A 114 -10.90 2.71 15.41
CA ASN A 114 -10.38 1.40 15.83
C ASN A 114 -8.84 1.32 15.82
N ALA A 115 -8.14 2.24 15.15
CA ALA A 115 -6.68 2.27 15.15
C ALA A 115 -6.12 2.80 16.47
N LEU A 116 -6.84 3.70 17.17
CA LEU A 116 -6.33 4.43 18.35
C LEU A 116 -5.78 3.48 19.40
N ALA A 117 -6.64 2.61 19.94
CA ALA A 117 -6.24 1.70 21.03
C ALA A 117 -5.14 0.72 20.62
N LYS A 118 -5.10 0.32 19.36
CA LYS A 118 -4.06 -0.59 18.83
C LYS A 118 -2.71 0.10 18.76
N VAL A 119 -2.66 1.31 18.21
CA VAL A 119 -1.44 2.13 18.13
C VAL A 119 -0.93 2.47 19.51
N GLU A 120 -1.82 2.87 20.46
CA GLU A 120 -1.44 3.11 21.85
C GLU A 120 -0.84 1.85 22.51
N ALA A 121 -1.39 0.68 22.23
CA ALA A 121 -0.90 -0.58 22.80
C ALA A 121 0.48 -0.98 22.27
N VAL A 122 0.82 -0.61 21.02
CA VAL A 122 2.16 -0.81 20.44
C VAL A 122 3.20 0.02 21.17
N GLY A 123 2.89 1.28 21.50
CA GLY A 123 3.77 2.17 22.26
C GLY A 123 5.07 2.55 21.54
N ASP A 124 5.12 2.47 20.22
CA ASP A 124 6.28 2.84 19.41
C ASP A 124 6.30 4.36 19.22
N ALA A 125 7.42 4.99 19.55
CA ALA A 125 7.59 6.43 19.38
C ALA A 125 7.53 6.89 17.92
N ASP A 126 7.89 6.02 16.96
CA ASP A 126 7.84 6.31 15.53
C ASP A 126 6.45 6.12 14.92
N LEU A 127 5.52 5.55 15.73
CA LEU A 127 4.10 5.34 15.44
C LEU A 127 3.24 6.09 16.46
N PRO A 128 3.17 7.44 16.46
CA PRO A 128 2.36 8.19 17.40
C PRO A 128 0.86 7.87 17.25
N PRO A 129 0.09 7.86 18.35
CA PRO A 129 -1.36 7.70 18.27
C PRO A 129 -2.01 8.80 17.42
N PRO A 130 -3.13 8.52 16.74
CA PRO A 130 -3.88 9.52 16.00
C PRO A 130 -4.47 10.59 16.93
N ASP A 131 -4.40 11.86 16.51
CA ASP A 131 -5.00 12.99 17.25
C ASP A 131 -6.47 13.17 16.89
N ILE A 132 -6.86 12.77 15.70
CA ILE A 132 -8.20 12.89 15.15
C ILE A 132 -8.63 11.52 14.64
N THR A 133 -9.76 11.04 15.13
CA THR A 133 -10.36 9.80 14.66
C THR A 133 -11.72 10.05 14.01
N PHE A 134 -12.15 9.13 13.14
CA PHE A 134 -13.47 9.14 12.53
C PHE A 134 -14.03 7.71 12.45
N VAL A 135 -15.35 7.58 12.24
CA VAL A 135 -16.04 6.28 12.20
C VAL A 135 -16.29 5.80 10.77
N GLU A 136 -17.04 6.54 9.98
CA GLU A 136 -17.44 6.11 8.63
C GLU A 136 -16.68 6.87 7.54
N ARG A 137 -16.68 8.20 7.64
CA ARG A 137 -16.08 9.08 6.64
C ARG A 137 -15.70 10.42 7.24
N THR A 138 -14.59 10.98 6.74
CA THR A 138 -14.22 12.39 6.96
C THR A 138 -13.60 12.97 5.69
N THR A 139 -13.50 14.30 5.61
CA THR A 139 -12.90 14.98 4.46
C THR A 139 -11.86 15.98 4.93
N LEU A 140 -10.68 15.90 4.34
CA LEU A 140 -9.62 16.90 4.51
C LEU A 140 -9.67 17.87 3.34
N HIS A 141 -9.72 19.17 3.64
CA HIS A 141 -9.78 20.22 2.61
C HIS A 141 -8.42 20.90 2.47
N LEU A 142 -7.92 20.99 1.23
CA LEU A 142 -6.69 21.66 0.85
C LEU A 142 -7.03 22.81 -0.11
N GLY A 143 -7.60 23.91 0.43
CA GLY A 143 -7.85 25.12 -0.37
C GLY A 143 -8.75 24.92 -1.59
N GLY A 144 -9.69 23.99 -1.53
CA GLY A 144 -10.63 23.67 -2.61
C GLY A 144 -10.52 22.26 -3.16
N LYS A 145 -9.37 21.59 -2.99
CA LYS A 145 -9.24 20.16 -3.29
C LYS A 145 -9.65 19.34 -2.07
N GLU A 146 -10.39 18.26 -2.29
CA GLU A 146 -10.84 17.34 -1.23
C GLU A 146 -10.04 16.05 -1.24
N VAL A 147 -9.69 15.58 -0.04
CA VAL A 147 -9.24 14.21 0.23
C VAL A 147 -10.26 13.57 1.16
N GLN A 148 -11.11 12.73 0.63
CA GLN A 148 -12.11 12.00 1.39
C GLN A 148 -11.49 10.72 1.96
N LEU A 149 -11.70 10.47 3.25
CA LEU A 149 -11.25 9.28 3.95
C LEU A 149 -12.47 8.43 4.26
N HIS A 150 -12.50 7.20 3.77
CA HIS A 150 -13.63 6.28 3.90
C HIS A 150 -13.23 5.03 4.68
N TYR A 151 -14.00 4.68 5.68
CA TYR A 151 -14.01 3.33 6.23
C TYR A 151 -15.08 2.53 5.50
N LEU A 152 -14.66 1.57 4.69
CA LEU A 152 -15.56 0.77 3.86
C LEU A 152 -16.03 -0.52 4.55
N GLY A 153 -15.51 -0.81 5.74
CA GLY A 153 -15.77 -2.02 6.50
C GLY A 153 -14.49 -2.79 6.82
N ARG A 154 -14.64 -3.86 7.58
CA ARG A 154 -13.52 -4.76 7.95
C ARG A 154 -13.01 -5.48 6.70
N SER A 155 -11.69 -5.55 6.56
CA SER A 155 -11.05 -6.24 5.44
C SER A 155 -9.75 -6.89 5.88
N HIS A 156 -8.56 -6.37 5.49
CA HIS A 156 -7.26 -6.79 6.00
C HIS A 156 -7.07 -6.38 7.49
N SER A 157 -7.76 -5.35 7.93
CA SER A 157 -7.86 -4.97 9.33
C SER A 157 -9.26 -4.42 9.62
N ASP A 158 -9.55 -4.14 10.90
CA ASP A 158 -10.83 -3.53 11.31
C ASP A 158 -10.80 -1.99 11.33
N ASN A 159 -9.74 -1.38 10.80
CA ASN A 159 -9.53 0.06 10.79
C ASN A 159 -9.02 0.60 9.43
N MET A 160 -9.22 -0.16 8.35
CA MET A 160 -8.75 0.20 7.00
C MET A 160 -9.41 1.47 6.48
N VAL A 161 -8.60 2.46 6.12
CA VAL A 161 -9.03 3.71 5.49
C VAL A 161 -8.66 3.70 4.01
N VAL A 162 -9.64 3.97 3.16
CA VAL A 162 -9.44 4.27 1.74
C VAL A 162 -9.48 5.78 1.56
N ALA A 163 -8.42 6.36 0.99
CA ALA A 163 -8.46 7.75 0.58
C ALA A 163 -9.00 7.86 -0.85
N PHE A 164 -9.91 8.81 -1.07
CA PHE A 164 -10.50 9.09 -2.37
C PHE A 164 -10.44 10.58 -2.69
N LEU A 165 -9.93 10.89 -3.87
CA LEU A 165 -9.82 12.24 -4.43
C LEU A 165 -10.87 12.37 -5.53
N PRO A 166 -12.06 12.93 -5.24
CA PRO A 166 -13.17 12.93 -6.19
C PRO A 166 -12.89 13.74 -7.46
N ASP A 167 -12.22 14.88 -7.34
CA ASP A 167 -11.90 15.74 -8.47
C ASP A 167 -10.90 15.11 -9.44
N ASP A 168 -9.98 14.31 -8.94
CA ASP A 168 -8.97 13.60 -9.73
C ASP A 168 -9.41 12.18 -10.12
N ARG A 169 -10.49 11.67 -9.52
CA ARG A 169 -10.98 10.30 -9.64
C ARG A 169 -9.90 9.27 -9.29
N ILE A 170 -9.16 9.54 -8.21
CA ILE A 170 -8.07 8.68 -7.71
C ILE A 170 -8.48 8.09 -6.36
N ALA A 171 -8.30 6.77 -6.20
CA ALA A 171 -8.37 6.10 -4.91
C ALA A 171 -6.98 5.66 -4.44
N PHE A 172 -6.77 5.59 -3.13
CA PHE A 172 -5.64 4.93 -2.50
C PHE A 172 -6.17 3.89 -1.53
N ALA A 173 -5.89 2.63 -1.80
CA ALA A 173 -6.36 1.50 -1.01
C ALA A 173 -5.20 0.52 -0.77
N VAL A 174 -5.06 0.08 0.48
CA VAL A 174 -3.85 -0.60 0.97
C VAL A 174 -4.19 -2.03 1.38
N ASP A 175 -3.33 -2.98 1.11
CA ASP A 175 -3.23 -4.35 1.61
C ASP A 175 -4.38 -5.32 1.34
N PHE A 176 -5.63 -4.89 1.40
CA PHE A 176 -6.76 -5.77 1.06
C PHE A 176 -6.99 -5.90 -0.46
N VAL A 177 -6.34 -5.05 -1.26
CA VAL A 177 -6.33 -5.07 -2.72
C VAL A 177 -4.94 -4.75 -3.27
N SER A 178 -4.64 -5.26 -4.47
CA SER A 178 -3.37 -5.05 -5.16
C SER A 178 -3.52 -5.28 -6.67
N ASN A 179 -2.54 -4.88 -7.48
CA ASN A 179 -2.59 -5.06 -8.92
C ASN A 179 -2.03 -6.43 -9.31
N ASP A 180 -2.92 -7.30 -9.83
CA ASP A 180 -2.60 -8.63 -10.34
C ASP A 180 -1.61 -9.41 -9.45
N ARG A 181 -1.93 -9.46 -8.14
CA ARG A 181 -1.20 -10.20 -7.12
C ARG A 181 -2.20 -10.98 -6.26
N VAL A 182 -1.88 -12.20 -5.90
CA VAL A 182 -2.67 -13.00 -4.96
C VAL A 182 -2.59 -12.41 -3.54
N GLY A 183 -3.53 -12.76 -2.69
CA GLY A 183 -3.58 -12.25 -1.32
C GLY A 183 -2.29 -12.55 -0.55
N PHE A 184 -1.89 -11.63 0.33
CA PHE A 184 -0.64 -11.74 1.07
C PHE A 184 -0.59 -13.00 1.93
N ARG A 185 0.33 -13.92 1.60
CA ARG A 185 0.60 -15.16 2.35
C ARG A 185 -0.69 -15.94 2.69
N GLY A 186 -0.90 -16.24 3.97
CA GLY A 186 -2.09 -16.92 4.49
C GLY A 186 -3.23 -15.97 4.89
N LEU A 187 -3.34 -14.81 4.27
CA LEU A 187 -4.37 -13.79 4.55
C LEU A 187 -4.44 -13.43 6.04
N PRO A 188 -3.30 -13.11 6.69
CA PRO A 188 -3.33 -12.73 8.09
C PRO A 188 -4.17 -11.47 8.27
N ASP A 189 -4.88 -11.39 9.39
CA ASP A 189 -5.73 -10.25 9.77
C ASP A 189 -6.96 -10.00 8.89
N TYR A 190 -7.21 -10.86 7.87
CA TYR A 190 -8.40 -10.74 7.04
C TYR A 190 -9.67 -11.11 7.80
N HIS A 191 -10.67 -10.26 7.70
CA HIS A 191 -11.98 -10.42 8.34
C HIS A 191 -13.02 -10.97 7.35
N PHE A 192 -13.18 -12.28 7.31
CA PHE A 192 -14.25 -12.93 6.54
C PHE A 192 -15.51 -13.14 7.40
N PRO A 193 -16.72 -12.98 6.83
CA PRO A 193 -17.06 -12.70 5.42
C PRO A 193 -17.02 -11.22 5.02
N GLU A 194 -16.85 -10.26 5.95
CA GLU A 194 -16.97 -8.82 5.72
C GLU A 194 -16.04 -8.31 4.62
N PHE A 195 -14.89 -8.94 4.44
CA PHE A 195 -13.94 -8.62 3.37
C PHE A 195 -14.61 -8.54 1.99
N TYR A 196 -15.51 -9.50 1.66
CA TYR A 196 -16.19 -9.54 0.36
C TYR A 196 -17.11 -8.33 0.16
N GLU A 197 -17.76 -7.88 1.22
CA GLU A 197 -18.60 -6.66 1.17
C GLU A 197 -17.72 -5.41 1.03
N THR A 198 -16.61 -5.35 1.74
CA THR A 198 -15.70 -4.20 1.76
C THR A 198 -15.05 -3.98 0.39
N ILE A 199 -14.57 -5.04 -0.27
CA ILE A 199 -14.01 -4.91 -1.63
C ILE A 199 -15.11 -4.53 -2.65
N GLY A 200 -16.34 -5.00 -2.45
CA GLY A 200 -17.50 -4.60 -3.24
C GLY A 200 -17.82 -3.10 -3.08
N ARG A 201 -17.72 -2.56 -1.85
CA ARG A 201 -17.92 -1.12 -1.58
C ARG A 201 -16.80 -0.27 -2.18
N LEU A 202 -15.54 -0.72 -2.17
CA LEU A 202 -14.45 -0.06 -2.88
C LEU A 202 -14.78 0.09 -4.37
N ARG A 203 -15.32 -0.97 -4.98
CA ARG A 203 -15.72 -0.99 -6.39
C ARG A 203 -16.79 0.06 -6.74
N LEU A 204 -17.57 0.53 -5.76
CA LEU A 204 -18.62 1.53 -5.96
C LEU A 204 -18.10 2.97 -5.93
N LEU A 205 -16.88 3.23 -5.43
CA LEU A 205 -16.26 4.56 -5.53
C LEU A 205 -15.98 4.90 -7.00
N ASP A 206 -16.22 6.16 -7.39
CA ASP A 206 -16.08 6.61 -8.77
C ASP A 206 -14.63 7.01 -9.12
N PHE A 207 -13.68 6.11 -8.97
CA PHE A 207 -12.29 6.31 -9.38
C PHE A 207 -12.02 5.78 -10.79
N GLU A 208 -11.04 6.37 -11.46
CA GLU A 208 -10.42 5.87 -12.70
C GLU A 208 -9.07 5.22 -12.43
N THR A 209 -8.31 5.81 -11.51
CA THR A 209 -7.00 5.30 -11.09
C THR A 209 -7.06 4.90 -9.63
N ILE A 210 -6.42 3.77 -9.30
CA ILE A 210 -6.21 3.34 -7.92
C ILE A 210 -4.73 3.11 -7.66
N VAL A 211 -4.22 3.72 -6.60
CA VAL A 211 -2.87 3.48 -6.08
C VAL A 211 -2.99 2.50 -4.92
N PHE A 212 -2.13 1.51 -4.89
CA PHE A 212 -2.10 0.47 -3.85
C PHE A 212 -0.98 0.71 -2.86
N GLY A 213 -1.10 0.17 -1.66
CA GLY A 213 -0.01 0.17 -0.66
C GLY A 213 1.23 -0.57 -1.15
N HIS A 214 1.05 -1.53 -2.07
CA HIS A 214 2.12 -2.33 -2.66
C HIS A 214 1.92 -2.53 -4.15
N GLY A 215 3.01 -2.44 -4.92
CA GLY A 215 2.99 -2.67 -6.36
C GLY A 215 2.58 -1.44 -7.20
N PRO A 216 2.39 -1.62 -8.51
CA PRO A 216 2.05 -0.53 -9.42
C PRO A 216 0.58 -0.11 -9.28
N PRO A 217 0.22 1.13 -9.66
CA PRO A 217 -1.18 1.57 -9.77
C PRO A 217 -2.00 0.69 -10.71
N GLY A 218 -3.31 0.75 -10.55
CA GLY A 218 -4.30 0.07 -11.39
C GLY A 218 -5.50 0.95 -11.68
N ASP A 219 -6.57 0.30 -12.06
CA ASP A 219 -7.85 0.89 -12.45
C ASP A 219 -9.04 0.09 -11.88
N ARG A 220 -10.25 0.47 -12.29
CA ARG A 220 -11.48 -0.26 -11.90
C ARG A 220 -11.46 -1.72 -12.36
N ALA A 221 -10.90 -2.02 -13.54
CA ALA A 221 -10.81 -3.39 -14.05
C ALA A 221 -9.86 -4.23 -13.19
N THR A 222 -8.83 -3.63 -12.61
CA THR A 222 -7.95 -4.28 -11.63
C THR A 222 -8.74 -4.74 -10.41
N ILE A 223 -9.65 -3.91 -9.88
CA ILE A 223 -10.51 -4.30 -8.75
C ILE A 223 -11.52 -5.37 -9.16
N ASP A 224 -12.09 -5.29 -10.36
CA ASP A 224 -12.99 -6.34 -10.89
C ASP A 224 -12.25 -7.70 -10.99
N ARG A 225 -10.98 -7.71 -11.40
CA ARG A 225 -10.16 -8.94 -11.43
C ARG A 225 -9.84 -9.46 -10.02
N GLN A 226 -9.55 -8.56 -9.05
CA GLN A 226 -9.31 -8.94 -7.66
C GLN A 226 -10.56 -9.55 -7.01
N ILE A 227 -11.74 -8.96 -7.24
CA ILE A 227 -13.01 -9.53 -6.78
C ILE A 227 -13.21 -10.93 -7.37
N ALA A 228 -13.02 -11.08 -8.68
CA ALA A 228 -13.15 -12.37 -9.34
C ALA A 228 -12.18 -13.42 -8.78
N TYR A 229 -10.94 -13.03 -8.46
CA TYR A 229 -9.96 -13.92 -7.83
C TYR A 229 -10.46 -14.47 -6.48
N TYR A 230 -10.91 -13.59 -5.59
CA TYR A 230 -11.37 -14.02 -4.26
C TYR A 230 -12.67 -14.82 -4.33
N GLU A 231 -13.58 -14.51 -5.26
CA GLU A 231 -14.79 -15.31 -5.50
C GLU A 231 -14.47 -16.69 -6.05
N ASP A 232 -13.57 -16.79 -7.04
CA ASP A 232 -13.12 -18.05 -7.61
C ASP A 232 -12.41 -18.91 -6.57
N LEU A 233 -11.54 -18.30 -5.74
CA LEU A 233 -10.86 -18.97 -4.64
C LEU A 233 -11.85 -19.53 -3.63
N ARG A 234 -12.79 -18.70 -3.14
CA ARG A 234 -13.83 -19.14 -2.21
C ARG A 234 -14.64 -20.29 -2.77
N ARG A 235 -15.09 -20.18 -4.02
CA ARG A 235 -15.87 -21.24 -4.68
C ARG A 235 -15.09 -22.54 -4.76
N ALA A 236 -13.86 -22.53 -5.24
CA ALA A 236 -13.03 -23.72 -5.40
C ALA A 236 -12.74 -24.40 -4.05
N VAL A 237 -12.48 -23.61 -3.00
CA VAL A 237 -12.28 -24.16 -1.65
C VAL A 237 -13.57 -24.70 -1.04
N THR A 238 -14.71 -24.01 -1.27
CA THR A 238 -16.05 -24.51 -0.84
C THR A 238 -16.35 -25.85 -1.47
N GLU A 239 -16.06 -26.04 -2.76
CA GLU A 239 -16.22 -27.32 -3.47
C GLU A 239 -15.33 -28.41 -2.87
N ALA A 240 -14.07 -28.10 -2.53
CA ALA A 240 -13.14 -29.03 -1.89
C ALA A 240 -13.62 -29.46 -0.50
N VAL A 241 -14.09 -28.52 0.33
CA VAL A 241 -14.70 -28.81 1.64
C VAL A 241 -15.96 -29.67 1.49
N GLY A 242 -16.83 -29.33 0.54
CA GLY A 242 -18.05 -30.10 0.23
C GLY A 242 -17.80 -31.52 -0.28
N ALA A 243 -16.64 -31.74 -0.92
CA ALA A 243 -16.17 -33.08 -1.33
C ALA A 243 -15.51 -33.86 -0.18
N GLY A 244 -15.38 -33.30 1.02
CA GLY A 244 -14.78 -33.92 2.19
C GLY A 244 -13.25 -33.96 2.19
N LEU A 245 -12.60 -33.15 1.35
CA LEU A 245 -11.14 -33.05 1.35
C LEU A 245 -10.66 -32.41 2.67
N SER A 246 -9.56 -32.90 3.20
CA SER A 246 -8.82 -32.22 4.27
C SER A 246 -8.18 -30.93 3.79
N GLU A 247 -7.73 -30.08 4.71
CA GLU A 247 -7.01 -28.83 4.39
C GLU A 247 -5.80 -29.11 3.49
N ASP A 248 -5.00 -30.15 3.81
CA ASP A 248 -3.81 -30.51 3.03
C ASP A 248 -4.17 -30.99 1.62
N GLU A 249 -5.24 -31.78 1.47
CA GLU A 249 -5.71 -32.26 0.17
C GLU A 249 -6.28 -31.09 -0.67
N ALA A 250 -7.02 -30.18 -0.05
CA ALA A 250 -7.52 -28.98 -0.72
C ALA A 250 -6.35 -28.08 -1.20
N ALA A 251 -5.38 -27.80 -0.32
CA ALA A 251 -4.18 -27.03 -0.64
C ALA A 251 -3.36 -27.66 -1.78
N ALA A 252 -3.24 -28.99 -1.78
CA ALA A 252 -2.51 -29.73 -2.81
C ALA A 252 -3.26 -29.84 -4.15
N SER A 253 -4.60 -29.74 -4.18
CA SER A 253 -5.41 -30.02 -5.38
C SER A 253 -6.07 -28.79 -6.00
N VAL A 254 -6.50 -27.81 -5.19
CA VAL A 254 -7.11 -26.57 -5.72
C VAL A 254 -6.12 -25.80 -6.57
N ARG A 255 -6.51 -25.43 -7.77
CA ARG A 255 -5.73 -24.58 -8.68
C ARG A 255 -6.64 -23.59 -9.39
N LEU A 256 -6.14 -22.37 -9.60
CA LEU A 256 -6.82 -21.34 -10.37
C LEU A 256 -5.91 -20.86 -11.51
N PRO A 257 -5.80 -21.63 -12.63
CA PRO A 257 -4.85 -21.35 -13.71
C PRO A 257 -5.01 -19.95 -14.33
N ARG A 258 -6.20 -19.38 -14.25
CA ARG A 258 -6.49 -18.01 -14.72
C ARG A 258 -5.60 -16.95 -14.06
N TYR A 259 -5.09 -17.22 -12.87
CA TYR A 259 -4.32 -16.30 -12.06
C TYR A 259 -2.84 -16.75 -11.90
N ALA A 260 -2.41 -17.77 -12.64
CA ALA A 260 -1.07 -18.34 -12.51
C ALA A 260 0.07 -17.33 -12.79
N ASP A 261 -0.20 -16.36 -13.66
CA ASP A 261 0.75 -15.28 -13.99
C ASP A 261 0.73 -14.11 -12.98
N TRP A 262 -0.14 -14.18 -11.96
CA TRP A 262 -0.19 -13.13 -10.95
C TRP A 262 1.01 -13.20 -10.02
N SER A 263 1.47 -12.03 -9.59
CA SER A 263 2.58 -11.92 -8.65
C SER A 263 2.33 -12.74 -7.38
N ALA A 264 3.36 -13.45 -6.93
CA ALA A 264 3.37 -14.32 -5.75
C ALA A 264 2.39 -15.53 -5.83
N TYR A 265 1.90 -15.90 -7.03
CA TYR A 265 1.01 -17.06 -7.14
C TYR A 265 1.68 -18.34 -6.66
N ASP A 266 2.89 -18.64 -7.11
CA ASP A 266 3.62 -19.86 -6.72
C ASP A 266 3.97 -19.89 -5.23
N ASP A 267 4.22 -18.72 -4.63
CA ASP A 267 4.63 -18.62 -3.23
C ASP A 267 3.45 -18.59 -2.24
N TRP A 268 2.30 -18.01 -2.64
CA TRP A 268 1.23 -17.68 -1.67
C TRP A 268 -0.14 -18.26 -2.00
N PHE A 269 -0.38 -18.75 -3.22
CA PHE A 269 -1.70 -19.25 -3.59
C PHE A 269 -2.15 -20.42 -2.70
N GLU A 270 -1.27 -21.39 -2.44
CA GLU A 270 -1.57 -22.49 -1.53
C GLU A 270 -1.92 -22.01 -0.12
N LEU A 271 -1.23 -20.98 0.36
CA LEU A 271 -1.52 -20.37 1.66
C LEU A 271 -2.88 -19.68 1.68
N ASN A 272 -3.28 -19.06 0.55
CA ASN A 272 -4.61 -18.48 0.40
C ASN A 272 -5.70 -19.57 0.44
N VAL A 273 -5.48 -20.72 -0.21
CA VAL A 273 -6.40 -21.87 -0.15
C VAL A 273 -6.58 -22.32 1.31
N ARG A 274 -5.50 -22.48 2.06
CA ARG A 274 -5.53 -22.88 3.49
C ARG A 274 -6.33 -21.87 4.33
N ALA A 275 -6.09 -20.57 4.14
CA ALA A 275 -6.78 -19.52 4.89
C ALA A 275 -8.30 -19.55 4.64
N ILE A 276 -8.74 -19.69 3.39
CA ILE A 276 -10.16 -19.80 3.05
C ILE A 276 -10.75 -21.12 3.59
N TYR A 277 -10.01 -22.22 3.52
CA TYR A 277 -10.45 -23.50 4.09
C TYR A 277 -10.70 -23.39 5.61
N GLN A 278 -9.73 -22.82 6.35
CA GLN A 278 -9.85 -22.62 7.80
C GLN A 278 -11.02 -21.73 8.18
N TRP A 279 -11.22 -20.64 7.44
CA TRP A 279 -12.40 -19.77 7.64
C TRP A 279 -13.70 -20.53 7.42
N LEU A 280 -13.87 -21.29 6.32
CA LEU A 280 -15.08 -22.04 6.04
C LEU A 280 -15.33 -23.13 7.10
N ALA A 281 -14.29 -23.85 7.53
CA ALA A 281 -14.40 -24.87 8.56
C ALA A 281 -14.78 -24.32 9.95
N ALA A 282 -14.39 -23.08 10.26
CA ALA A 282 -14.75 -22.40 11.50
C ALA A 282 -16.18 -21.81 11.47
N SER A 283 -16.78 -21.66 10.28
CA SER A 283 -18.10 -21.04 10.06
C SER A 283 -19.25 -22.04 9.92
N GLY A 284 -18.97 -23.34 9.79
CA GLY A 284 -19.94 -24.43 9.68
C GLY A 284 -20.06 -25.20 10.94
#